data_c9dd85536aa210651a7576dea1ad448f
#
_entry.id   c9dd85536aa210651a7576dea1ad448f
#
_cell.length_a   1.000
_cell.length_b   1.000
_cell.length_c   1.000
_cell.angle_alpha   90.00
_cell.angle_beta   90.00
_cell.angle_gamma   90.00
#
_symmetry.space_group_name_H-M   'P 1'
#
loop_
_entity.id
_entity.type
_entity.pdbx_description
1 polymer ?
#
loop_
_entity_poly.entity_id
_entity_poly.type
_entity_poly.pdbx_seq_one_letter_code
_entity_poly.pdbx_strand_id
1 'polypeptide(L)'
;MPLFFGRKRENRADSCEDPVLTALLGSRTVTREMALQVPTVAGGIDLIANLVAGTPIRLYKDTPGAKATEVTNDYRLRLLNDETGDTLNANEFWKAMVRDYYLGKGGYAYINRQGGKVVALHYVEERRITVLKGTDPIFKDFDLAVDGYRYKPYDFLKVLRNTTDGAAGVPLTCESANLIETAYAAQVFEKNMVRRGGNKKGFLKSEKRLDKDSLNELRRGFARLYSADGEGSDNFVLLNNGIDFKESSNTSVELQLNENKLTNAGEFAKLFHVSPDCISGKASEQDVASIARLAAIPLMTTIQCALNKDLLLEREKGQFYFAFDTKELLRGDMKTRFAAYKTALDANFMQIDEVRYAEDMEPLGLDWIRLGLQDVLYNPKTHELFTPNTGTSQQMGQLSLIHI
;
A
#
# COMPACT_ATOMS: atom_id res chain seq x y z
N MET A 1 14.82 42.65 -29.43
CA MET A 1 14.22 42.66 -28.08
C MET A 1 13.24 41.49 -27.99
N PRO A 2 13.50 40.42 -27.29
CA PRO A 2 12.49 39.40 -27.05
C PRO A 2 11.67 39.80 -25.83
N LEU A 3 10.37 39.94 -26.05
CA LEU A 3 9.36 40.14 -25.00
C LEU A 3 9.28 38.91 -24.10
N PHE A 4 9.85 39.01 -22.92
CA PHE A 4 9.59 38.04 -21.83
C PHE A 4 8.16 38.20 -21.33
N PHE A 5 7.24 37.39 -21.85
CA PHE A 5 5.96 37.16 -21.20
C PHE A 5 6.23 36.37 -19.92
N GLY A 6 6.22 37.04 -18.79
CA GLY A 6 6.24 36.41 -17.48
C GLY A 6 4.99 35.53 -17.33
N ARG A 7 5.16 34.20 -17.44
CA ARG A 7 4.09 33.24 -17.13
C ARG A 7 3.69 33.41 -15.67
N LYS A 8 2.50 33.92 -15.44
CA LYS A 8 1.86 33.89 -14.12
C LYS A 8 1.67 32.42 -13.72
N ARG A 9 2.40 31.98 -12.71
CA ARG A 9 2.19 30.67 -12.09
C ARG A 9 1.06 30.81 -11.08
N GLU A 10 -0.05 30.15 -11.32
CA GLU A 10 -1.17 30.06 -10.36
C GLU A 10 -0.97 28.83 -9.48
N ASN A 11 -1.11 29.02 -8.16
CA ASN A 11 -1.34 27.91 -7.22
C ASN A 11 -2.76 27.41 -7.49
N ARG A 12 -2.92 26.33 -8.25
CA ARG A 12 -4.18 25.60 -8.27
C ARG A 12 -4.18 24.67 -7.09
N ALA A 13 -4.94 25.03 -6.06
CA ALA A 13 -5.37 24.05 -5.07
C ALA A 13 -6.08 22.92 -5.81
N ASP A 14 -5.77 21.67 -5.47
CA ASP A 14 -6.50 20.53 -5.98
C ASP A 14 -7.97 20.72 -5.62
N SER A 15 -8.88 20.29 -6.49
CA SER A 15 -10.34 20.44 -6.34
C SER A 15 -10.88 19.87 -5.02
N CYS A 16 -10.12 19.03 -4.34
CA CYS A 16 -10.41 18.51 -3.01
C CYS A 16 -10.07 19.48 -1.86
N GLU A 17 -9.23 20.48 -2.11
CA GLU A 17 -8.73 21.41 -1.09
C GLU A 17 -9.24 22.84 -1.28
N ASP A 18 -10.18 23.07 -2.21
CA ASP A 18 -10.77 24.41 -2.36
C ASP A 18 -11.67 24.74 -1.16
N PRO A 19 -11.19 25.58 -0.21
CA PRO A 19 -11.93 25.87 1.01
C PRO A 19 -13.26 26.56 0.74
N VAL A 20 -13.39 27.25 -0.39
CA VAL A 20 -14.61 27.94 -0.78
C VAL A 20 -15.64 26.94 -1.27
N LEU A 21 -15.24 25.99 -2.11
CA LEU A 21 -16.12 24.93 -2.60
C LEU A 21 -16.58 24.02 -1.46
N THR A 22 -15.67 23.68 -0.55
CA THR A 22 -15.94 22.87 0.64
C THR A 22 -16.91 23.56 1.59
N ALA A 23 -16.74 24.85 1.82
CA ALA A 23 -17.66 25.66 2.63
C ALA A 23 -19.05 25.80 2.00
N LEU A 24 -19.13 25.92 0.66
CA LEU A 24 -20.38 26.00 -0.09
C LEU A 24 -21.15 24.68 -0.13
N LEU A 25 -20.46 23.56 -0.24
CA LEU A 25 -21.08 22.23 -0.32
C LEU A 25 -21.42 21.65 1.06
N GLY A 26 -20.95 22.28 2.17
CA GLY A 26 -21.16 21.79 3.52
C GLY A 26 -20.50 20.43 3.80
N SER A 27 -19.66 19.92 2.87
CA SER A 27 -18.96 18.69 3.04
C SER A 27 -17.75 18.91 3.96
N ARG A 28 -17.64 18.13 5.03
CA ARG A 28 -16.43 18.07 5.84
C ARG A 28 -15.32 17.48 5.01
N THR A 29 -14.21 18.18 4.88
CA THR A 29 -13.00 17.61 4.30
C THR A 29 -12.54 16.46 5.17
N VAL A 30 -12.42 15.27 4.59
CA VAL A 30 -11.86 14.11 5.27
C VAL A 30 -10.36 14.30 5.39
N THR A 31 -9.89 14.42 6.63
CA THR A 31 -8.46 14.60 6.88
C THR A 31 -7.73 13.27 6.93
N ARG A 32 -6.41 13.32 6.76
CA ARG A 32 -5.51 12.18 6.91
C ARG A 32 -5.67 11.51 8.28
N GLU A 33 -5.82 12.31 9.34
CA GLU A 33 -6.00 11.85 10.71
C GLU A 33 -7.32 11.08 10.88
N MET A 34 -8.40 11.57 10.27
CA MET A 34 -9.69 10.86 10.27
C MET A 34 -9.56 9.51 9.58
N ALA A 35 -8.91 9.46 8.42
CA ALA A 35 -8.68 8.22 7.68
C ALA A 35 -7.85 7.20 8.50
N LEU A 36 -6.80 7.65 9.18
CA LEU A 36 -5.97 6.79 10.04
C LEU A 36 -6.68 6.33 11.32
N GLN A 37 -7.72 7.03 11.77
CA GLN A 37 -8.55 6.57 12.88
C GLN A 37 -9.51 5.43 12.49
N VAL A 38 -9.74 5.21 11.19
CA VAL A 38 -10.49 4.06 10.70
C VAL A 38 -9.55 2.84 10.63
N PRO A 39 -9.72 1.80 11.51
CA PRO A 39 -8.76 0.70 11.63
C PRO A 39 -8.56 -0.07 10.33
N THR A 40 -9.62 -0.22 9.54
CA THR A 40 -9.57 -0.91 8.25
C THR A 40 -8.68 -0.17 7.24
N VAL A 41 -8.72 1.16 7.23
CA VAL A 41 -7.88 1.99 6.36
C VAL A 41 -6.43 1.95 6.84
N ALA A 42 -6.21 2.18 8.13
CA ALA A 42 -4.87 2.15 8.70
C ALA A 42 -4.20 0.77 8.52
N GLY A 43 -4.92 -0.32 8.86
CA GLY A 43 -4.43 -1.67 8.71
C GLY A 43 -4.17 -2.08 7.26
N GLY A 44 -5.02 -1.67 6.31
CA GLY A 44 -4.81 -1.92 4.89
C GLY A 44 -3.57 -1.23 4.35
N ILE A 45 -3.36 0.04 4.70
CA ILE A 45 -2.15 0.80 4.31
C ILE A 45 -0.90 0.19 4.95
N ASP A 46 -0.93 -0.12 6.25
CA ASP A 46 0.22 -0.68 6.95
C ASP A 46 0.59 -2.08 6.42
N LEU A 47 -0.40 -2.90 6.06
CA LEU A 47 -0.18 -4.20 5.45
C LEU A 47 0.59 -4.08 4.13
N ILE A 48 0.11 -3.22 3.22
CA ILE A 48 0.76 -3.00 1.92
C ILE A 48 2.14 -2.35 2.11
N ALA A 49 2.25 -1.38 3.02
CA ALA A 49 3.51 -0.70 3.33
C ALA A 49 4.56 -1.67 3.85
N ASN A 50 4.18 -2.61 4.73
CA ASN A 50 5.09 -3.65 5.24
C ASN A 50 5.56 -4.60 4.14
N LEU A 51 4.66 -5.01 3.23
CA LEU A 51 5.03 -5.86 2.08
C LEU A 51 6.01 -5.15 1.15
N VAL A 52 5.77 -3.88 0.83
CA VAL A 52 6.66 -3.08 -0.02
C VAL A 52 8.00 -2.85 0.66
N ALA A 53 8.00 -2.42 1.92
CA ALA A 53 9.22 -2.10 2.67
C ALA A 53 10.07 -3.34 3.01
N GLY A 54 9.44 -4.52 3.09
CA GLY A 54 10.12 -5.80 3.33
C GLY A 54 10.69 -6.45 2.07
N THR A 55 10.34 -5.96 0.87
CA THR A 55 10.80 -6.55 -0.39
C THR A 55 12.05 -5.83 -0.89
N PRO A 56 13.20 -6.50 -1.04
CA PRO A 56 14.44 -5.86 -1.43
C PRO A 56 14.40 -5.36 -2.88
N ILE A 57 15.05 -4.22 -3.10
CA ILE A 57 15.24 -3.62 -4.41
C ILE A 57 16.60 -4.06 -4.96
N ARG A 58 16.63 -4.54 -6.21
CA ARG A 58 17.81 -4.97 -6.94
C ARG A 58 18.06 -4.05 -8.13
N LEU A 59 19.30 -4.00 -8.55
CA LEU A 59 19.73 -3.31 -9.78
C LEU A 59 20.15 -4.36 -10.82
N TYR A 60 19.61 -4.26 -12.01
CA TYR A 60 19.94 -5.14 -13.11
C TYR A 60 20.59 -4.34 -14.25
N LYS A 61 21.54 -5.00 -14.91
CA LYS A 61 22.09 -4.52 -16.18
C LYS A 61 21.47 -5.34 -17.32
N ASP A 62 20.81 -4.65 -18.21
CA ASP A 62 20.27 -5.22 -19.43
C ASP A 62 21.34 -5.23 -20.51
N THR A 63 21.57 -6.39 -21.12
CA THR A 63 22.51 -6.56 -22.23
C THR A 63 21.74 -7.16 -23.40
N PRO A 64 21.65 -6.48 -24.55
CA PRO A 64 20.91 -6.99 -25.70
C PRO A 64 21.36 -8.41 -26.10
N GLY A 65 20.43 -9.35 -26.17
CA GLY A 65 20.67 -10.74 -26.53
C GLY A 65 21.20 -11.64 -25.42
N ALA A 66 21.34 -11.16 -24.21
CA ALA A 66 21.74 -11.94 -23.04
C ALA A 66 20.73 -11.77 -21.88
N LYS A 67 20.71 -12.72 -20.93
CA LYS A 67 19.92 -12.57 -19.70
C LYS A 67 20.44 -11.37 -18.90
N ALA A 68 19.52 -10.55 -18.39
CA ALA A 68 19.87 -9.45 -17.51
C ALA A 68 20.68 -9.94 -16.31
N THR A 69 21.77 -9.23 -16.00
CA THR A 69 22.69 -9.58 -14.89
C THR A 69 22.47 -8.67 -13.70
N GLU A 70 22.43 -9.24 -12.51
CA GLU A 70 22.30 -8.49 -11.26
C GLU A 70 23.61 -7.77 -10.94
N VAL A 71 23.51 -6.49 -10.56
CA VAL A 71 24.63 -5.64 -10.13
C VAL A 71 24.56 -5.50 -8.62
N THR A 72 25.42 -6.20 -7.90
CA THR A 72 25.41 -6.27 -6.43
C THR A 72 26.19 -5.14 -5.76
N ASN A 73 27.17 -4.55 -6.44
CA ASN A 73 28.13 -3.59 -5.86
C ASN A 73 27.75 -2.12 -6.13
N ASP A 74 26.46 -1.80 -6.28
CA ASP A 74 26.02 -0.41 -6.44
C ASP A 74 25.66 0.19 -5.08
N TYR A 75 26.26 1.30 -4.74
CA TYR A 75 26.06 2.01 -3.47
C TYR A 75 24.62 2.48 -3.25
N ARG A 76 23.84 2.67 -4.34
CA ARG A 76 22.41 3.06 -4.26
C ARG A 76 21.55 1.96 -3.67
N LEU A 77 21.94 0.69 -3.82
CA LEU A 77 21.22 -0.43 -3.21
C LEU A 77 21.22 -0.36 -1.69
N ARG A 78 22.31 0.08 -1.07
CA ARG A 78 22.38 0.33 0.37
C ARG A 78 21.41 1.44 0.79
N LEU A 79 21.32 2.53 0.02
CA LEU A 79 20.39 3.62 0.30
C LEU A 79 18.92 3.20 0.20
N LEU A 80 18.61 2.23 -0.66
CA LEU A 80 17.25 1.76 -0.90
C LEU A 80 16.81 0.62 0.02
N ASN A 81 17.75 -0.19 0.54
CA ASN A 81 17.44 -1.39 1.30
C ASN A 81 17.83 -1.33 2.79
N ASP A 82 18.89 -0.57 3.14
CA ASP A 82 19.41 -0.54 4.50
C ASP A 82 19.16 0.81 5.18
N GLU A 83 19.89 1.83 4.76
CA GLU A 83 19.81 3.16 5.34
C GLU A 83 19.82 4.24 4.27
N THR A 84 18.96 5.22 4.39
CA THR A 84 18.76 6.29 3.39
C THR A 84 19.86 7.35 3.40
N GLY A 85 20.79 7.30 4.35
CA GLY A 85 21.76 8.37 4.60
C GLY A 85 21.15 9.59 5.31
N ASP A 86 19.94 9.45 5.84
CA ASP A 86 19.19 10.41 6.65
C ASP A 86 18.80 9.75 7.99
N THR A 87 17.86 10.34 8.72
CA THR A 87 17.39 9.87 10.04
C THR A 87 16.57 8.58 9.98
N LEU A 88 15.93 8.29 8.85
CA LEU A 88 15.13 7.08 8.64
C LEU A 88 15.97 5.96 8.05
N ASN A 89 15.75 4.73 8.55
CA ASN A 89 16.20 3.54 7.83
C ASN A 89 15.32 3.31 6.58
N ALA A 90 15.80 2.47 5.65
CA ALA A 90 15.09 2.24 4.39
C ALA A 90 13.67 1.66 4.57
N ASN A 91 13.46 0.82 5.59
CA ASN A 91 12.16 0.23 5.87
C ASN A 91 11.12 1.30 6.28
N GLU A 92 11.46 2.15 7.26
CA GLU A 92 10.57 3.23 7.71
C GLU A 92 10.40 4.31 6.63
N PHE A 93 11.43 4.56 5.83
CA PHE A 93 11.35 5.45 4.67
C PHE A 93 10.29 4.98 3.67
N TRP A 94 10.31 3.70 3.27
CA TRP A 94 9.33 3.18 2.33
C TRP A 94 7.92 3.14 2.93
N LYS A 95 7.77 2.84 4.22
CA LYS A 95 6.48 2.92 4.91
C LYS A 95 5.92 4.34 4.89
N ALA A 96 6.75 5.35 5.14
CA ALA A 96 6.34 6.75 5.07
C ALA A 96 5.93 7.15 3.65
N MET A 97 6.71 6.76 2.63
CA MET A 97 6.41 7.00 1.23
C MET A 97 5.09 6.36 0.78
N VAL A 98 4.84 5.11 1.19
CA VAL A 98 3.59 4.39 0.88
C VAL A 98 2.40 5.01 1.60
N ARG A 99 2.58 5.43 2.86
CA ARG A 99 1.51 6.11 3.61
C ARG A 99 1.10 7.42 2.92
N ASP A 100 2.07 8.20 2.46
CA ASP A 100 1.81 9.44 1.72
C ASP A 100 1.26 9.20 0.32
N TYR A 101 1.61 8.09 -0.32
CA TYR A 101 1.03 7.66 -1.59
C TYR A 101 -0.49 7.46 -1.49
N TYR A 102 -0.98 6.88 -0.39
CA TYR A 102 -2.40 6.64 -0.18
C TYR A 102 -3.16 7.83 0.39
N LEU A 103 -2.57 8.56 1.35
CA LEU A 103 -3.27 9.58 2.14
C LEU A 103 -2.97 11.02 1.74
N GLY A 104 -1.95 11.22 0.90
CA GLY A 104 -1.49 12.53 0.46
C GLY A 104 -1.41 12.65 -1.06
N LYS A 105 -0.80 13.74 -1.51
CA LYS A 105 -0.54 14.01 -2.94
C LYS A 105 0.48 13.05 -3.55
N GLY A 106 1.13 12.22 -2.73
CA GLY A 106 2.15 11.23 -3.11
C GLY A 106 3.27 11.17 -2.10
N GLY A 107 4.12 10.14 -2.22
CA GLY A 107 5.37 10.04 -1.48
C GLY A 107 6.46 10.84 -2.17
N TYR A 108 7.13 11.71 -1.43
CA TYR A 108 8.19 12.57 -1.93
C TYR A 108 9.46 12.41 -1.12
N ALA A 109 10.59 12.27 -1.81
CA ALA A 109 11.89 12.28 -1.17
C ALA A 109 12.87 13.13 -1.96
N TYR A 110 13.60 13.99 -1.28
CA TYR A 110 14.66 14.78 -1.89
C TYR A 110 15.89 13.91 -2.13
N ILE A 111 16.41 13.96 -3.34
CA ILE A 111 17.61 13.20 -3.76
C ILE A 111 18.82 14.09 -3.58
N ASN A 112 19.60 13.87 -2.53
CA ASN A 112 20.83 14.60 -2.31
C ASN A 112 21.93 14.05 -3.23
N ARG A 113 22.37 14.90 -4.17
CA ARG A 113 23.42 14.57 -5.12
C ARG A 113 24.66 15.43 -4.88
N GLN A 114 25.82 14.78 -4.75
CA GLN A 114 27.11 15.43 -4.65
C GLN A 114 28.02 14.93 -5.77
N GLY A 115 28.48 15.83 -6.64
CA GLY A 115 29.32 15.45 -7.77
C GLY A 115 28.68 14.42 -8.72
N GLY A 116 27.37 14.44 -8.85
CA GLY A 116 26.61 13.49 -9.68
C GLY A 116 26.33 12.12 -9.04
N LYS A 117 26.80 11.86 -7.81
CA LYS A 117 26.48 10.67 -7.03
C LYS A 117 25.35 10.98 -6.04
N VAL A 118 24.43 10.04 -5.87
CA VAL A 118 23.38 10.11 -4.84
C VAL A 118 24.02 9.75 -3.50
N VAL A 119 23.97 10.67 -2.54
CA VAL A 119 24.57 10.48 -1.21
C VAL A 119 23.52 10.09 -0.18
N ALA A 120 22.32 10.66 -0.29
CA ALA A 120 21.23 10.39 0.63
C ALA A 120 19.86 10.60 -0.04
N LEU A 121 18.84 9.98 0.55
CA LEU A 121 17.43 10.17 0.22
C LEU A 121 16.74 10.73 1.47
N HIS A 122 16.29 11.98 1.40
CA HIS A 122 15.59 12.63 2.51
C HIS A 122 14.09 12.56 2.28
N TYR A 123 13.39 11.86 3.15
CA TYR A 123 11.94 11.87 3.14
C TYR A 123 11.41 13.27 3.47
N VAL A 124 10.47 13.76 2.67
CA VAL A 124 9.83 15.05 2.88
C VAL A 124 8.34 14.82 3.07
N GLU A 125 7.83 15.22 4.23
CA GLU A 125 6.40 15.09 4.54
C GLU A 125 5.56 15.84 3.49
N GLU A 126 4.58 15.18 2.92
CA GLU A 126 3.74 15.69 1.84
C GLU A 126 3.08 17.03 2.16
N ARG A 127 2.71 17.27 3.43
CA ARG A 127 2.08 18.52 3.89
C ARG A 127 2.97 19.74 3.73
N ARG A 128 4.30 19.57 3.73
CA ARG A 128 5.27 20.65 3.55
C ARG A 128 5.54 20.96 2.09
N ILE A 129 4.96 20.16 1.18
CA ILE A 129 5.18 20.28 -0.25
C ILE A 129 4.01 20.99 -0.91
N THR A 130 4.33 22.07 -1.61
CA THR A 130 3.42 22.78 -2.50
C THR A 130 3.87 22.59 -3.94
N VAL A 131 2.95 22.11 -4.78
CA VAL A 131 3.22 21.90 -6.22
C VAL A 131 2.87 23.17 -6.97
N LEU A 132 3.87 23.78 -7.62
CA LEU A 132 3.72 24.98 -8.42
C LEU A 132 3.62 24.60 -9.90
N LYS A 133 2.38 24.48 -10.42
CA LYS A 133 2.11 24.04 -11.80
C LYS A 133 2.18 25.21 -12.78
N GLY A 134 2.72 24.96 -13.97
CA GLY A 134 2.60 25.85 -15.11
C GLY A 134 1.17 25.89 -15.67
N THR A 135 0.87 26.90 -16.47
CA THR A 135 -0.45 27.08 -17.09
C THR A 135 -0.62 26.35 -18.42
N ASP A 136 0.46 25.82 -18.99
CA ASP A 136 0.42 25.13 -20.28
C ASP A 136 -0.15 23.72 -20.10
N PRO A 137 -1.24 23.36 -20.80
CA PRO A 137 -1.88 22.05 -20.65
C PRO A 137 -1.10 20.93 -21.35
N ILE A 138 -0.22 21.22 -22.30
CA ILE A 138 0.58 20.25 -23.05
C ILE A 138 1.94 20.05 -22.39
N PHE A 139 2.67 21.16 -22.20
CA PHE A 139 3.99 21.15 -21.54
C PHE A 139 3.78 21.36 -20.03
N LYS A 140 3.53 20.25 -19.33
CA LYS A 140 3.19 20.21 -17.90
C LYS A 140 4.41 20.48 -17.02
N ASP A 141 4.92 21.71 -17.08
CA ASP A 141 6.00 22.16 -16.20
C ASP A 141 5.50 22.39 -14.78
N PHE A 142 6.27 21.97 -13.80
CA PHE A 142 6.01 22.26 -12.40
C PHE A 142 7.32 22.41 -11.62
N ASP A 143 7.28 23.10 -10.49
CA ASP A 143 8.31 23.10 -9.47
C ASP A 143 7.72 22.61 -8.17
N LEU A 144 8.54 22.08 -7.28
CA LEU A 144 8.16 21.70 -5.92
C LEU A 144 8.68 22.77 -4.95
N ALA A 145 7.81 23.27 -4.09
CA ALA A 145 8.21 24.17 -3.02
C ALA A 145 8.07 23.43 -1.68
N VAL A 146 9.16 23.39 -0.91
CA VAL A 146 9.18 22.87 0.46
C VAL A 146 9.40 24.02 1.40
N ASP A 147 8.41 24.32 2.24
CA ASP A 147 8.43 25.47 3.17
C ASP A 147 8.83 26.80 2.50
N GLY A 148 8.40 26.97 1.23
CA GLY A 148 8.67 28.19 0.46
C GLY A 148 9.93 28.15 -0.41
N TYR A 149 10.85 27.22 -0.20
CA TYR A 149 12.02 27.03 -1.07
C TYR A 149 11.66 26.21 -2.29
N ARG A 150 12.05 26.68 -3.48
CA ARG A 150 11.75 26.04 -4.76
C ARG A 150 12.82 25.04 -5.17
N TYR A 151 12.39 23.87 -5.58
CA TYR A 151 13.21 22.79 -6.10
C TYR A 151 12.71 22.33 -7.45
N LYS A 152 13.59 21.72 -8.21
CA LYS A 152 13.23 21.14 -9.51
C LYS A 152 12.64 19.74 -9.37
N PRO A 153 11.77 19.30 -10.28
CA PRO A 153 11.15 17.97 -10.22
C PRO A 153 12.15 16.82 -10.23
N TYR A 154 13.30 16.98 -10.86
CA TYR A 154 14.36 15.97 -10.94
C TYR A 154 15.17 15.84 -9.64
N ASP A 155 15.03 16.78 -8.70
CA ASP A 155 15.66 16.69 -7.39
C ASP A 155 14.85 15.81 -6.42
N PHE A 156 13.68 15.34 -6.85
CA PHE A 156 12.79 14.53 -6.01
C PHE A 156 12.48 13.18 -6.64
N LEU A 157 12.54 12.15 -5.83
CA LEU A 157 11.88 10.88 -6.07
C LEU A 157 10.38 11.06 -5.75
N LYS A 158 9.51 10.73 -6.70
CA LYS A 158 8.07 10.96 -6.60
C LYS A 158 7.31 9.66 -6.85
N VAL A 159 6.58 9.18 -5.85
CA VAL A 159 5.68 8.03 -5.96
C VAL A 159 4.25 8.54 -5.89
N LEU A 160 3.59 8.60 -7.04
CA LEU A 160 2.31 9.29 -7.21
C LEU A 160 1.19 8.31 -7.58
N ARG A 161 0.03 8.47 -6.93
CA ARG A 161 -1.17 7.67 -7.18
C ARG A 161 -2.10 8.39 -8.14
N ASN A 162 -2.59 7.70 -9.18
CA ASN A 162 -3.58 8.20 -10.15
C ASN A 162 -3.27 9.61 -10.69
N THR A 163 -1.98 9.88 -10.93
CA THR A 163 -1.54 11.21 -11.40
C THR A 163 -1.86 11.41 -12.88
N THR A 164 -2.30 12.62 -13.24
CA THR A 164 -2.53 13.03 -14.64
C THR A 164 -1.46 13.98 -15.17
N ASP A 165 -0.67 14.56 -14.29
CA ASP A 165 0.32 15.59 -14.62
C ASP A 165 1.76 15.22 -14.18
N GLY A 166 1.91 14.15 -13.40
CA GLY A 166 3.21 13.72 -12.87
C GLY A 166 3.74 14.62 -11.76
N ALA A 167 2.92 15.52 -11.24
CA ALA A 167 3.29 16.48 -10.20
C ALA A 167 2.65 16.14 -8.85
N ALA A 168 1.39 15.74 -8.85
CA ALA A 168 0.65 15.30 -7.68
C ALA A 168 -0.26 14.12 -8.02
N GLY A 169 -0.48 13.26 -7.07
CA GLY A 169 -1.45 12.17 -7.13
C GLY A 169 -2.78 12.54 -6.47
N VAL A 170 -3.74 11.64 -6.51
CA VAL A 170 -5.06 11.77 -5.89
C VAL A 170 -5.12 10.90 -4.65
N PRO A 171 -5.30 11.48 -3.44
CA PRO A 171 -5.36 10.71 -2.20
C PRO A 171 -6.69 9.95 -2.06
N LEU A 172 -6.67 8.86 -1.30
CA LEU A 172 -7.88 8.11 -0.95
C LEU A 172 -8.90 8.97 -0.18
N THR A 173 -8.43 9.93 0.60
CA THR A 173 -9.27 10.86 1.34
C THR A 173 -10.16 11.71 0.45
N CYS A 174 -9.77 11.88 -0.83
CA CYS A 174 -10.59 12.55 -1.84
C CYS A 174 -11.49 11.58 -2.60
N GLU A 175 -10.92 10.48 -3.11
CA GLU A 175 -11.69 9.52 -3.93
C GLU A 175 -12.77 8.79 -3.12
N SER A 176 -12.49 8.48 -1.86
CA SER A 176 -13.38 7.70 -0.99
C SER A 176 -13.81 8.48 0.26
N ALA A 177 -13.91 9.81 0.15
CA ALA A 177 -14.24 10.69 1.26
C ALA A 177 -15.50 10.25 2.01
N ASN A 178 -16.59 9.99 1.30
CA ASN A 178 -17.88 9.62 1.90
C ASN A 178 -17.80 8.29 2.68
N LEU A 179 -17.05 7.32 2.17
CA LEU A 179 -16.88 6.02 2.84
C LEU A 179 -16.09 6.17 4.14
N ILE A 180 -15.00 6.94 4.09
CA ILE A 180 -14.15 7.20 5.27
C ILE A 180 -14.93 8.01 6.31
N GLU A 181 -15.65 9.06 5.89
CA GLU A 181 -16.46 9.88 6.78
C GLU A 181 -17.55 9.06 7.47
N THR A 182 -18.26 8.21 6.72
CA THR A 182 -19.30 7.33 7.26
C THR A 182 -18.73 6.35 8.28
N ALA A 183 -17.61 5.72 7.98
CA ALA A 183 -16.95 4.79 8.89
C ALA A 183 -16.44 5.48 10.16
N TYR A 184 -15.85 6.65 10.01
CA TYR A 184 -15.41 7.47 11.14
C TYR A 184 -16.58 7.93 12.02
N ALA A 185 -17.65 8.43 11.42
CA ALA A 185 -18.86 8.86 12.13
C ALA A 185 -19.50 7.71 12.91
N ALA A 186 -19.54 6.51 12.34
CA ALA A 186 -20.01 5.30 13.01
C ALA A 186 -19.18 4.98 14.27
N GLN A 187 -17.85 5.06 14.19
CA GLN A 187 -16.97 4.86 15.34
C GLN A 187 -17.15 5.92 16.43
N VAL A 188 -17.28 7.18 16.04
CA VAL A 188 -17.55 8.27 16.99
C VAL A 188 -18.89 8.07 17.67
N PHE A 189 -19.91 7.66 16.93
CA PHE A 189 -21.22 7.35 17.49
C PHE A 189 -21.14 6.22 18.52
N GLU A 190 -20.49 5.10 18.20
CA GLU A 190 -20.29 4.00 19.14
C GLU A 190 -19.51 4.40 20.39
N LYS A 191 -18.39 5.11 20.20
CA LYS A 191 -17.61 5.65 21.31
C LYS A 191 -18.48 6.48 22.26
N ASN A 192 -19.32 7.34 21.70
CA ASN A 192 -20.22 8.17 22.48
C ASN A 192 -21.33 7.34 23.17
N MET A 193 -21.81 6.29 22.52
CA MET A 193 -22.81 5.38 23.10
C MET A 193 -22.21 4.60 24.29
N VAL A 194 -21.00 4.06 24.13
CA VAL A 194 -20.30 3.36 25.22
C VAL A 194 -19.97 4.30 26.38
N ARG A 195 -19.48 5.52 26.10
CA ARG A 195 -19.18 6.52 27.14
C ARG A 195 -20.40 6.94 27.95
N ARG A 196 -21.59 6.91 27.36
CA ARG A 196 -22.85 7.21 28.01
C ARG A 196 -23.50 6.00 28.70
N GLY A 197 -22.74 4.94 28.92
CA GLY A 197 -23.21 3.74 29.62
C GLY A 197 -24.29 2.95 28.89
N GLY A 198 -24.42 3.09 27.57
CA GLY A 198 -25.42 2.40 26.77
C GLY A 198 -26.86 2.88 27.04
N ASN A 199 -27.04 3.97 27.78
CA ASN A 199 -28.35 4.49 28.11
C ASN A 199 -29.13 4.88 26.85
N LYS A 200 -30.24 4.18 26.62
CA LYS A 200 -31.11 4.41 25.49
C LYS A 200 -31.80 5.75 25.62
N LYS A 201 -31.86 6.51 24.54
CA LYS A 201 -32.66 7.71 24.44
C LYS A 201 -34.14 7.33 24.52
N GLY A 202 -34.94 8.10 25.23
CA GLY A 202 -36.35 7.86 25.36
C GLY A 202 -37.14 9.16 25.44
N PHE A 203 -38.45 9.03 25.45
CA PHE A 203 -39.38 10.14 25.61
C PHE A 203 -39.98 10.07 27.01
N LEU A 204 -39.97 11.22 27.68
CA LEU A 204 -40.76 11.41 28.90
C LEU A 204 -42.17 11.78 28.51
N LYS A 205 -43.13 10.95 28.86
CA LYS A 205 -44.55 11.21 28.72
C LYS A 205 -45.12 11.65 30.05
N SER A 206 -45.76 12.79 30.12
CA SER A 206 -46.48 13.25 31.29
C SER A 206 -47.97 13.33 30.96
N GLU A 207 -48.80 12.83 31.88
CA GLU A 207 -50.24 12.92 31.78
C GLU A 207 -50.74 14.35 32.09
N LYS A 208 -50.01 15.09 32.89
CA LYS A 208 -50.33 16.47 33.25
C LYS A 208 -49.32 17.46 32.70
N ARG A 209 -49.77 18.67 32.41
CA ARG A 209 -48.86 19.74 31.97
C ARG A 209 -47.92 20.10 33.15
N LEU A 210 -46.62 19.91 32.90
CA LEU A 210 -45.59 20.26 33.88
C LEU A 210 -45.35 21.77 33.90
N ASP A 211 -45.11 22.29 35.10
CA ASP A 211 -44.64 23.65 35.26
C ASP A 211 -43.20 23.82 34.79
N LYS A 212 -42.78 25.05 34.47
CA LYS A 212 -41.46 25.34 33.89
C LYS A 212 -40.31 24.90 34.83
N ASP A 213 -40.48 25.01 36.15
CA ASP A 213 -39.48 24.67 37.12
C ASP A 213 -39.29 23.14 37.21
N SER A 214 -40.39 22.39 37.26
CA SER A 214 -40.39 20.92 37.24
C SER A 214 -39.82 20.38 35.92
N LEU A 215 -40.06 21.04 34.78
CA LEU A 215 -39.48 20.68 33.51
C LEU A 215 -37.97 20.89 33.45
N ASN A 216 -37.49 21.96 34.06
CA ASN A 216 -36.07 22.27 34.17
C ASN A 216 -35.34 21.31 35.13
N GLU A 217 -35.96 20.93 36.24
CA GLU A 217 -35.41 19.92 37.16
C GLU A 217 -35.30 18.55 36.50
N LEU A 218 -36.34 18.10 35.80
CA LEU A 218 -36.30 16.88 35.04
C LEU A 218 -35.21 16.90 33.95
N ARG A 219 -35.09 18.02 33.21
CA ARG A 219 -34.00 18.19 32.24
C ARG A 219 -32.62 18.08 32.85
N ARG A 220 -32.42 18.71 34.02
CA ARG A 220 -31.14 18.64 34.79
C ARG A 220 -30.87 17.23 35.29
N GLY A 221 -31.87 16.53 35.81
CA GLY A 221 -31.76 15.14 36.28
C GLY A 221 -31.37 14.19 35.12
N PHE A 222 -32.08 14.30 34.00
CA PHE A 222 -31.74 13.50 32.80
C PHE A 222 -30.40 13.91 32.18
N ALA A 223 -30.04 15.18 32.18
CA ALA A 223 -28.75 15.62 31.70
C ALA A 223 -27.59 15.04 32.55
N ARG A 224 -27.75 14.92 33.84
CA ARG A 224 -26.80 14.24 34.76
C ARG A 224 -26.70 12.75 34.47
N LEU A 225 -27.83 12.05 34.28
CA LEU A 225 -27.89 10.62 33.96
C LEU A 225 -27.19 10.29 32.64
N TYR A 226 -27.22 11.22 31.65
CA TYR A 226 -26.64 11.06 30.33
C TYR A 226 -25.31 11.78 30.15
N SER A 227 -24.80 12.49 31.19
CA SER A 227 -23.47 13.11 31.12
C SER A 227 -22.40 12.08 31.38
N ALA A 228 -21.29 12.18 30.61
CA ALA A 228 -20.16 11.26 30.72
C ALA A 228 -19.27 11.51 31.96
N ASP A 229 -19.48 12.63 32.64
CA ASP A 229 -18.65 13.08 33.76
C ASP A 229 -19.30 12.78 35.14
N GLY A 230 -19.90 11.62 35.26
CA GLY A 230 -20.63 11.20 36.46
C GLY A 230 -19.73 10.86 37.66
N GLU A 231 -19.14 11.85 38.30
CA GLU A 231 -18.82 11.82 39.73
C GLU A 231 -20.08 12.18 40.51
N GLY A 232 -21.02 11.28 40.60
CA GLY A 232 -22.22 11.44 41.37
C GLY A 232 -23.00 10.13 41.48
N SER A 233 -23.23 9.70 42.72
CA SER A 233 -23.80 8.41 43.11
C SER A 233 -25.25 8.14 42.68
N ASP A 234 -25.87 9.01 41.88
CA ASP A 234 -27.30 8.88 41.55
C ASP A 234 -27.45 8.40 40.10
N ASN A 235 -27.35 7.07 39.93
CA ASN A 235 -27.59 6.40 38.65
C ASN A 235 -29.07 6.25 38.29
N PHE A 236 -29.98 6.97 38.95
CA PHE A 236 -31.40 6.89 38.69
C PHE A 236 -32.06 8.27 38.81
N VAL A 237 -33.12 8.48 38.02
CA VAL A 237 -34.00 9.64 38.10
C VAL A 237 -35.33 9.18 38.68
N LEU A 238 -35.72 9.72 39.81
CA LEU A 238 -37.06 9.49 40.40
C LEU A 238 -38.09 10.22 39.56
N LEU A 239 -39.01 9.45 38.98
CA LEU A 239 -40.14 9.98 38.22
C LEU A 239 -41.34 10.09 39.18
N ASN A 240 -41.93 11.28 39.25
CA ASN A 240 -43.16 11.49 40.02
C ASN A 240 -44.36 10.84 39.35
N ASN A 241 -45.44 10.54 40.10
CA ASN A 241 -46.67 9.95 39.61
C ASN A 241 -47.22 10.70 38.38
N GLY A 242 -47.40 9.97 37.28
CA GLY A 242 -47.91 10.51 36.02
C GLY A 242 -46.84 10.87 34.99
N ILE A 243 -45.56 10.58 35.30
CA ILE A 243 -44.47 10.65 34.31
C ILE A 243 -43.98 9.25 33.98
N ASP A 244 -44.06 8.86 32.75
CA ASP A 244 -43.60 7.57 32.25
C ASP A 244 -42.42 7.80 31.27
N PHE A 245 -41.40 6.94 31.38
CA PHE A 245 -40.27 6.93 30.46
C PHE A 245 -40.48 5.84 29.43
N LYS A 246 -40.71 6.23 28.20
CA LYS A 246 -40.80 5.31 27.07
C LYS A 246 -39.48 5.28 26.33
N GLU A 247 -38.80 4.16 26.39
CA GLU A 247 -37.60 3.96 25.59
C GLU A 247 -37.91 4.10 24.10
N SER A 248 -37.04 4.80 23.39
CA SER A 248 -37.01 4.77 21.92
C SER A 248 -36.42 3.42 21.51
N SER A 249 -37.14 2.60 20.79
CA SER A 249 -36.69 1.29 20.35
C SER A 249 -35.56 1.45 19.30
N ASN A 250 -34.32 1.52 19.78
CA ASN A 250 -33.12 1.63 18.94
C ASN A 250 -32.47 0.28 18.63
N THR A 251 -33.11 -0.84 18.94
CA THR A 251 -32.56 -2.18 18.71
C THR A 251 -32.23 -2.43 17.24
N SER A 252 -32.98 -1.83 16.32
CA SER A 252 -32.72 -1.89 14.87
C SER A 252 -31.43 -1.13 14.47
N VAL A 253 -31.14 -0.01 15.11
CA VAL A 253 -29.94 0.81 14.81
C VAL A 253 -28.67 0.11 15.26
N GLU A 254 -28.67 -0.59 16.38
CA GLU A 254 -27.50 -1.32 16.89
C GLU A 254 -27.15 -2.53 16.03
N LEU A 255 -28.16 -3.28 15.55
CA LEU A 255 -27.97 -4.37 14.60
C LEU A 255 -27.44 -3.87 13.25
N GLN A 256 -28.01 -2.76 12.75
CA GLN A 256 -27.57 -2.14 11.50
C GLN A 256 -26.14 -1.58 11.58
N LEU A 257 -25.67 -1.11 12.74
CA LEU A 257 -24.30 -0.64 12.91
C LEU A 257 -23.27 -1.76 12.72
N ASN A 258 -23.55 -2.96 13.24
CA ASN A 258 -22.67 -4.12 13.07
C ASN A 258 -22.65 -4.60 11.60
N GLU A 259 -23.81 -4.63 10.95
CA GLU A 259 -23.91 -4.97 9.52
C GLU A 259 -23.19 -3.93 8.66
N ASN A 260 -23.36 -2.65 8.97
CA ASN A 260 -22.65 -1.56 8.27
C ASN A 260 -21.14 -1.62 8.46
N LYS A 261 -20.64 -2.03 9.63
CA LYS A 261 -19.19 -2.23 9.83
C LYS A 261 -18.63 -3.33 8.93
N LEU A 262 -19.32 -4.47 8.85
CA LEU A 262 -18.91 -5.58 7.99
C LEU A 262 -18.96 -5.17 6.51
N THR A 263 -20.01 -4.46 6.11
CA THR A 263 -20.15 -3.94 4.74
C THR A 263 -19.06 -2.92 4.41
N ASN A 264 -18.82 -1.96 5.31
CA ASN A 264 -17.75 -0.97 5.14
C ASN A 264 -16.37 -1.62 5.07
N ALA A 265 -16.10 -2.65 5.91
CA ALA A 265 -14.85 -3.39 5.85
C ALA A 265 -14.67 -4.06 4.48
N GLY A 266 -15.74 -4.61 3.90
CA GLY A 266 -15.73 -5.17 2.54
C GLY A 266 -15.47 -4.11 1.45
N GLU A 267 -16.03 -2.89 1.59
CA GLU A 267 -15.78 -1.81 0.64
C GLU A 267 -14.33 -1.29 0.73
N PHE A 268 -13.77 -1.17 1.94
CA PHE A 268 -12.36 -0.83 2.11
C PHE A 268 -11.43 -1.92 1.55
N ALA A 269 -11.79 -3.19 1.74
CA ALA A 269 -11.05 -4.31 1.17
C ALA A 269 -10.96 -4.21 -0.36
N LYS A 270 -12.04 -3.80 -1.04
CA LYS A 270 -12.04 -3.54 -2.49
C LYS A 270 -11.11 -2.40 -2.88
N LEU A 271 -11.06 -1.30 -2.10
CA LEU A 271 -10.18 -0.16 -2.37
C LEU A 271 -8.69 -0.52 -2.31
N PHE A 272 -8.33 -1.45 -1.42
CA PHE A 272 -6.97 -1.94 -1.27
C PHE A 272 -6.67 -3.19 -2.11
N HIS A 273 -7.67 -3.71 -2.86
CA HIS A 273 -7.58 -4.98 -3.58
C HIS A 273 -7.18 -6.16 -2.67
N VAL A 274 -7.72 -6.17 -1.45
CA VAL A 274 -7.38 -7.13 -0.39
C VAL A 274 -8.64 -7.91 -0.01
N SER A 275 -8.51 -9.20 0.31
CA SER A 275 -9.63 -9.95 0.89
C SER A 275 -9.99 -9.41 2.29
N PRO A 276 -11.27 -9.30 2.66
CA PRO A 276 -11.68 -8.91 4.01
C PRO A 276 -11.08 -9.80 5.10
N ASP A 277 -10.82 -11.07 4.81
CA ASP A 277 -10.23 -12.03 5.73
C ASP A 277 -8.78 -11.69 6.08
N CYS A 278 -8.06 -11.04 5.17
CA CYS A 278 -6.71 -10.56 5.42
C CYS A 278 -6.68 -9.45 6.47
N ILE A 279 -7.64 -8.53 6.40
CA ILE A 279 -7.73 -7.41 7.35
C ILE A 279 -8.22 -7.90 8.72
N SER A 280 -9.05 -8.96 8.74
CA SER A 280 -9.57 -9.57 9.98
C SER A 280 -8.60 -10.55 10.66
N GLY A 281 -7.42 -10.80 10.09
CA GLY A 281 -6.43 -11.73 10.62
C GLY A 281 -6.74 -13.21 10.38
N LYS A 282 -7.66 -13.52 9.48
CA LYS A 282 -8.04 -14.88 9.08
C LYS A 282 -7.50 -15.28 7.71
N ALA A 283 -6.45 -14.59 7.26
CA ALA A 283 -5.89 -14.80 5.93
C ALA A 283 -5.36 -16.22 5.74
N SER A 284 -5.71 -16.84 4.63
CA SER A 284 -5.08 -18.04 4.13
C SER A 284 -3.78 -17.68 3.37
N GLU A 285 -2.92 -18.66 3.11
CA GLU A 285 -1.73 -18.44 2.27
C GLU A 285 -2.09 -17.96 0.86
N GLN A 286 -3.21 -18.41 0.31
CA GLN A 286 -3.72 -17.93 -0.96
C GLN A 286 -4.15 -16.47 -0.92
N ASP A 287 -4.71 -16.02 0.19
CA ASP A 287 -5.06 -14.61 0.40
C ASP A 287 -3.81 -13.73 0.44
N VAL A 288 -2.76 -14.17 1.15
CA VAL A 288 -1.47 -13.45 1.20
C VAL A 288 -0.86 -13.33 -0.19
N ALA A 289 -0.85 -14.42 -0.98
CA ALA A 289 -0.38 -14.39 -2.36
C ALA A 289 -1.23 -13.46 -3.24
N SER A 290 -2.54 -13.39 -3.00
CA SER A 290 -3.46 -12.50 -3.71
C SER A 290 -3.18 -11.03 -3.41
N ILE A 291 -2.94 -10.68 -2.12
CA ILE A 291 -2.52 -9.32 -1.72
C ILE A 291 -1.23 -8.93 -2.41
N ALA A 292 -0.24 -9.83 -2.39
CA ALA A 292 1.03 -9.57 -3.06
C ALA A 292 0.82 -9.22 -4.54
N ARG A 293 0.03 -10.00 -5.26
CA ARG A 293 -0.22 -9.83 -6.70
C ARG A 293 -1.09 -8.62 -7.04
N LEU A 294 -2.14 -8.38 -6.26
CA LEU A 294 -3.16 -7.39 -6.61
C LEU A 294 -2.91 -6.00 -5.99
N ALA A 295 -2.26 -5.93 -4.84
CA ALA A 295 -2.01 -4.68 -4.12
C ALA A 295 -0.53 -4.28 -4.09
N ALA A 296 0.37 -5.17 -3.64
CA ALA A 296 1.76 -4.81 -3.42
C ALA A 296 2.56 -4.68 -4.73
N ILE A 297 2.48 -5.65 -5.64
CA ILE A 297 3.24 -5.64 -6.90
C ILE A 297 2.90 -4.43 -7.80
N PRO A 298 1.63 -4.03 -8.00
CA PRO A 298 1.32 -2.81 -8.76
C PRO A 298 1.94 -1.56 -8.16
N LEU A 299 1.94 -1.43 -6.82
CA LEU A 299 2.60 -0.32 -6.14
C LEU A 299 4.13 -0.39 -6.29
N MET A 300 4.73 -1.57 -6.12
CA MET A 300 6.15 -1.79 -6.37
C MET A 300 6.55 -1.40 -7.79
N THR A 301 5.71 -1.74 -8.78
CA THR A 301 5.91 -1.32 -10.18
C THR A 301 5.90 0.20 -10.33
N THR A 302 4.98 0.89 -9.64
CA THR A 302 4.94 2.35 -9.63
C THR A 302 6.22 2.94 -9.01
N ILE A 303 6.69 2.39 -7.89
CA ILE A 303 7.95 2.79 -7.25
C ILE A 303 9.14 2.50 -8.18
N GLN A 304 9.18 1.34 -8.81
CA GLN A 304 10.22 0.97 -9.76
C GLN A 304 10.30 1.95 -10.94
N CYS A 305 9.17 2.35 -11.51
CA CYS A 305 9.12 3.37 -12.56
C CYS A 305 9.65 4.72 -12.07
N ALA A 306 9.31 5.11 -10.83
CA ALA A 306 9.82 6.34 -10.23
C ALA A 306 11.35 6.29 -10.01
N LEU A 307 11.87 5.18 -9.49
CA LEU A 307 13.31 4.97 -9.32
C LEU A 307 14.05 5.02 -10.66
N ASN A 308 13.56 4.35 -11.66
CA ASN A 308 14.17 4.33 -13.00
C ASN A 308 14.11 5.70 -13.68
N LYS A 309 13.09 6.49 -13.40
CA LYS A 309 12.97 7.86 -13.93
C LYS A 309 13.84 8.85 -13.20
N ASP A 310 13.80 8.87 -11.85
CA ASP A 310 14.32 9.98 -11.06
C ASP A 310 15.71 9.68 -10.45
N LEU A 311 16.07 8.39 -10.24
CA LEU A 311 17.32 7.99 -9.58
C LEU A 311 18.43 7.60 -10.56
N LEU A 312 18.10 7.04 -11.73
CA LEU A 312 19.07 6.73 -12.75
C LEU A 312 19.53 8.00 -13.49
N LEU A 313 20.83 8.06 -13.78
CA LEU A 313 21.38 9.08 -14.67
C LEU A 313 20.92 8.81 -16.12
N GLU A 314 20.83 9.85 -16.95
CA GLU A 314 20.41 9.71 -18.35
C GLU A 314 21.29 8.71 -19.15
N ARG A 315 22.60 8.66 -18.85
CA ARG A 315 23.53 7.69 -19.48
C ARG A 315 23.33 6.24 -19.04
N GLU A 316 22.66 6.02 -17.93
CA GLU A 316 22.37 4.68 -17.36
C GLU A 316 21.03 4.13 -17.86
N LYS A 317 20.12 5.03 -18.25
CA LYS A 317 18.79 4.64 -18.77
C LYS A 317 18.95 3.81 -20.04
N GLY A 318 18.16 2.74 -20.11
CA GLY A 318 18.22 1.75 -21.21
C GLY A 318 19.30 0.67 -21.06
N GLN A 319 20.23 0.82 -20.09
CA GLN A 319 21.20 -0.23 -19.77
C GLN A 319 20.99 -0.80 -18.37
N PHE A 320 20.50 0.02 -17.44
CA PHE A 320 20.25 -0.37 -16.06
C PHE A 320 18.81 -0.11 -15.67
N TYR A 321 18.28 -0.94 -14.78
CA TYR A 321 16.98 -0.74 -14.19
C TYR A 321 16.91 -1.31 -12.77
N PHE A 322 16.20 -0.61 -11.89
CA PHE A 322 15.84 -1.10 -10.58
C PHE A 322 14.59 -1.98 -10.69
N ALA A 323 14.55 -3.06 -9.92
CA ALA A 323 13.38 -3.91 -9.77
C ALA A 323 13.29 -4.46 -8.36
N PHE A 324 12.08 -4.71 -7.88
CA PHE A 324 11.87 -5.43 -6.62
C PHE A 324 12.08 -6.93 -6.84
N ASP A 325 12.74 -7.58 -5.88
CA ASP A 325 12.85 -9.03 -5.86
C ASP A 325 11.60 -9.65 -5.22
N THR A 326 10.59 -9.86 -6.07
CA THR A 326 9.29 -10.38 -5.63
C THR A 326 9.26 -11.91 -5.51
N LYS A 327 10.39 -12.61 -5.70
CA LYS A 327 10.43 -14.07 -5.69
C LYS A 327 9.91 -14.64 -4.37
N GLU A 328 10.39 -14.12 -3.24
CA GLU A 328 9.93 -14.54 -1.90
C GLU A 328 8.44 -14.28 -1.70
N LEU A 329 7.96 -13.12 -2.16
CA LEU A 329 6.57 -12.70 -2.02
C LEU A 329 5.61 -13.58 -2.83
N LEU A 330 6.08 -14.11 -3.97
CA LEU A 330 5.32 -14.97 -4.85
C LEU A 330 5.57 -16.46 -4.60
N ARG A 331 6.51 -16.80 -3.73
CA ARG A 331 6.74 -18.17 -3.30
C ARG A 331 5.47 -18.70 -2.67
N GLY A 332 4.78 -19.58 -3.38
CA GLY A 332 3.61 -20.28 -2.87
C GLY A 332 3.99 -21.26 -1.75
N ASP A 333 2.99 -21.92 -1.18
CA ASP A 333 3.19 -23.03 -0.22
C ASP A 333 4.29 -23.98 -0.70
N MET A 334 5.16 -24.38 0.22
CA MET A 334 6.26 -25.28 -0.01
C MET A 334 5.80 -26.55 -0.76
N LYS A 335 4.65 -27.11 -0.37
CA LYS A 335 4.08 -28.30 -0.99
C LYS A 335 3.75 -28.08 -2.47
N THR A 336 3.09 -26.98 -2.79
CA THR A 336 2.71 -26.60 -4.16
C THR A 336 3.96 -26.33 -5.00
N ARG A 337 4.95 -25.65 -4.44
CA ARG A 337 6.21 -25.34 -5.11
C ARG A 337 7.02 -26.60 -5.41
N PHE A 338 7.19 -27.50 -4.45
CA PHE A 338 7.89 -28.76 -4.68
C PHE A 338 7.15 -29.68 -5.66
N ALA A 339 5.81 -29.65 -5.68
CA ALA A 339 5.03 -30.35 -6.70
C ALA A 339 5.28 -29.78 -8.11
N ALA A 340 5.36 -28.44 -8.22
CA ALA A 340 5.71 -27.78 -9.48
C ALA A 340 7.14 -28.11 -9.93
N TYR A 341 8.14 -28.12 -9.02
CA TYR A 341 9.50 -28.54 -9.32
C TYR A 341 9.58 -29.99 -9.79
N LYS A 342 8.86 -30.88 -9.09
CA LYS A 342 8.77 -32.27 -9.53
C LYS A 342 8.25 -32.38 -10.96
N THR A 343 7.17 -31.68 -11.26
CA THR A 343 6.60 -31.63 -12.62
C THR A 343 7.58 -31.05 -13.63
N ALA A 344 8.34 -30.02 -13.25
CA ALA A 344 9.33 -29.37 -14.10
C ALA A 344 10.53 -30.29 -14.42
N LEU A 345 11.00 -31.04 -13.42
CA LEU A 345 12.06 -32.03 -13.57
C LEU A 345 11.58 -33.23 -14.40
N ASP A 346 10.35 -33.72 -14.15
CA ASP A 346 9.77 -34.85 -14.89
C ASP A 346 9.52 -34.49 -16.35
N ALA A 347 9.18 -33.19 -16.63
CA ALA A 347 9.00 -32.67 -17.99
C ALA A 347 10.33 -32.25 -18.67
N ASN A 348 11.47 -32.39 -18.01
CA ASN A 348 12.82 -32.16 -18.50
C ASN A 348 13.14 -30.71 -18.95
N PHE A 349 12.38 -29.71 -18.50
CA PHE A 349 12.67 -28.31 -18.80
C PHE A 349 13.44 -27.57 -17.67
N MET A 350 13.62 -28.21 -16.51
CA MET A 350 14.49 -27.72 -15.44
C MET A 350 15.53 -28.78 -15.02
N GLN A 351 16.69 -28.31 -14.62
CA GLN A 351 17.76 -29.14 -14.06
C GLN A 351 17.66 -29.15 -12.51
N ILE A 352 18.22 -30.18 -11.89
CA ILE A 352 18.26 -30.29 -10.42
C ILE A 352 18.99 -29.09 -9.80
N ASP A 353 20.10 -28.65 -10.39
CA ASP A 353 20.88 -27.52 -9.86
C ASP A 353 20.15 -26.18 -10.04
N GLU A 354 19.28 -26.04 -11.05
CA GLU A 354 18.41 -24.87 -11.18
C GLU A 354 17.34 -24.82 -10.08
N VAL A 355 16.79 -25.96 -9.69
CA VAL A 355 15.86 -26.09 -8.55
C VAL A 355 16.58 -25.79 -7.24
N ARG A 356 17.80 -26.35 -7.05
CA ARG A 356 18.63 -26.07 -5.87
C ARG A 356 18.95 -24.58 -5.76
N TYR A 357 19.35 -23.96 -6.86
CA TYR A 357 19.59 -22.52 -6.90
C TYR A 357 18.33 -21.68 -6.59
N ALA A 358 17.16 -22.13 -7.05
CA ALA A 358 15.89 -21.46 -6.75
C ALA A 358 15.51 -21.56 -5.25
N GLU A 359 16.02 -22.56 -4.54
CA GLU A 359 15.82 -22.79 -3.10
C GLU A 359 17.06 -22.41 -2.25
N ASP A 360 17.96 -21.57 -2.80
CA ASP A 360 19.17 -21.07 -2.14
C ASP A 360 20.09 -22.20 -1.62
N MET A 361 20.08 -23.38 -2.27
CA MET A 361 20.95 -24.50 -1.99
C MET A 361 22.18 -24.46 -2.91
N GLU A 362 23.33 -24.90 -2.38
CA GLU A 362 24.53 -25.02 -3.22
C GLU A 362 24.31 -26.00 -4.39
N PRO A 363 24.75 -25.62 -5.62
CA PRO A 363 24.67 -26.50 -6.78
C PRO A 363 25.56 -27.74 -6.56
N LEU A 364 25.11 -28.88 -7.05
CA LEU A 364 25.87 -30.14 -6.99
C LEU A 364 26.81 -30.35 -8.19
N GLY A 365 26.74 -29.41 -9.17
CA GLY A 365 27.50 -29.55 -10.43
C GLY A 365 26.85 -30.56 -11.40
N LEU A 366 25.57 -30.81 -11.24
CA LEU A 366 24.80 -31.73 -12.08
C LEU A 366 24.31 -31.02 -13.35
N ASP A 367 25.14 -31.03 -14.39
CA ASP A 367 24.84 -30.46 -15.70
C ASP A 367 24.01 -31.40 -16.60
N TRP A 368 23.24 -32.32 -16.00
CA TRP A 368 22.51 -33.34 -16.76
C TRP A 368 21.03 -33.03 -16.86
N ILE A 369 20.49 -33.20 -18.07
CA ILE A 369 19.05 -33.18 -18.33
C ILE A 369 18.63 -34.62 -18.62
N ARG A 370 17.50 -35.03 -18.02
CA ARG A 370 16.91 -36.35 -18.26
C ARG A 370 16.19 -36.33 -19.62
N LEU A 371 16.52 -37.24 -20.50
CA LEU A 371 15.88 -37.38 -21.81
C LEU A 371 15.22 -38.77 -21.93
N GLY A 372 13.89 -38.77 -22.14
CA GLY A 372 13.13 -39.92 -22.61
C GLY A 372 12.77 -41.01 -21.65
N LEU A 373 12.17 -42.09 -22.21
CA LEU A 373 11.52 -43.19 -21.49
C LEU A 373 12.45 -44.11 -20.69
N GLN A 374 13.77 -44.06 -20.88
CA GLN A 374 14.75 -44.93 -20.21
C GLN A 374 15.71 -44.15 -19.30
N ASP A 375 15.30 -42.95 -18.84
CA ASP A 375 16.11 -42.11 -17.96
C ASP A 375 17.52 -41.78 -18.51
N VAL A 376 17.63 -41.64 -19.84
CA VAL A 376 18.88 -41.22 -20.46
C VAL A 376 19.19 -39.80 -20.03
N LEU A 377 20.39 -39.59 -19.49
CA LEU A 377 20.89 -38.30 -19.05
C LEU A 377 21.70 -37.66 -20.15
N TYR A 378 21.42 -36.40 -20.44
CA TYR A 378 22.12 -35.57 -21.42
C TYR A 378 22.83 -34.41 -20.74
N ASN A 379 24.11 -34.25 -21.06
CA ASN A 379 24.87 -33.08 -20.64
C ASN A 379 24.93 -32.04 -21.78
N PRO A 380 24.28 -30.88 -21.64
CA PRO A 380 24.25 -29.90 -22.71
C PRO A 380 25.61 -29.20 -22.94
N LYS A 381 26.56 -29.27 -22.00
CA LYS A 381 27.88 -28.64 -22.12
C LYS A 381 28.87 -29.56 -22.84
N THR A 382 28.87 -30.85 -22.54
CA THR A 382 29.78 -31.83 -23.13
C THR A 382 29.18 -32.58 -24.31
N HIS A 383 27.87 -32.46 -24.56
CA HIS A 383 27.09 -33.21 -25.56
C HIS A 383 27.14 -34.71 -25.37
N GLU A 384 27.33 -35.17 -24.12
CA GLU A 384 27.37 -36.59 -23.75
C GLU A 384 25.97 -37.07 -23.35
N LEU A 385 25.65 -38.29 -23.80
CA LEU A 385 24.49 -39.07 -23.37
C LEU A 385 24.99 -40.18 -22.42
N PHE A 386 24.41 -40.27 -21.24
CA PHE A 386 24.65 -41.36 -20.29
C PHE A 386 23.38 -42.15 -20.08
N THR A 387 23.45 -43.45 -20.28
CA THR A 387 22.33 -44.38 -20.09
C THR A 387 22.56 -45.17 -18.80
N PRO A 388 21.88 -44.82 -17.69
CA PRO A 388 22.12 -45.47 -16.38
C PRO A 388 21.91 -46.98 -16.39
N ASN A 389 20.93 -47.47 -17.14
CA ASN A 389 20.60 -48.90 -17.21
C ASN A 389 21.68 -49.75 -17.87
N THR A 390 22.51 -49.20 -18.73
CA THR A 390 23.58 -49.90 -19.43
C THR A 390 24.97 -49.48 -18.95
N GLY A 391 25.06 -48.40 -18.16
CA GLY A 391 26.32 -47.81 -17.73
C GLY A 391 27.14 -47.22 -18.88
N THR A 392 26.54 -46.97 -20.06
CA THR A 392 27.25 -46.51 -21.24
C THR A 392 27.13 -45.01 -21.45
N SER A 393 28.25 -44.36 -21.76
CA SER A 393 28.36 -42.95 -22.15
C SER A 393 28.68 -42.84 -23.63
N GLN A 394 27.95 -42.02 -24.37
CA GLN A 394 28.13 -41.79 -25.81
C GLN A 394 28.08 -40.29 -26.12
N GLN A 395 28.93 -39.82 -27.05
CA GLN A 395 28.86 -38.45 -27.55
C GLN A 395 27.83 -38.33 -28.68
N MET A 396 27.00 -37.27 -28.64
CA MET A 396 25.91 -37.05 -29.57
C MET A 396 26.35 -36.88 -31.03
N GLY A 397 27.64 -36.61 -31.30
CA GLY A 397 28.24 -36.51 -32.64
C GLY A 397 28.64 -37.85 -33.29
N GLN A 398 28.54 -38.99 -32.59
CA GLN A 398 28.87 -40.31 -33.07
C GLN A 398 27.68 -41.23 -33.39
N LEU A 399 26.47 -40.71 -33.25
CA LEU A 399 25.26 -41.41 -33.75
C LEU A 399 25.24 -41.30 -35.26
N SER A 400 25.96 -42.25 -35.92
CA SER A 400 25.77 -42.50 -37.34
C SER A 400 24.30 -42.88 -37.59
N LEU A 401 23.75 -42.36 -38.65
CA LEU A 401 22.40 -42.59 -39.21
C LEU A 401 22.15 -44.09 -39.61
N ILE A 402 22.45 -45.01 -38.73
CA ILE A 402 22.19 -46.43 -38.95
C ILE A 402 21.37 -46.91 -37.75
N HIS A 403 20.07 -46.80 -37.91
CA HIS A 403 18.94 -47.50 -37.29
C HIS A 403 17.78 -46.52 -37.01
N ILE A 404 17.13 -46.17 -38.11
CA ILE A 404 15.67 -45.91 -38.07
C ILE A 404 15.03 -47.11 -38.76
#